data_587186e1837c5b707779c34fc9f5dc8c
#
_entry.id   587186e1837c5b707779c34fc9f5dc8c
#
_cell.length_a   1.000
_cell.length_b   1.000
_cell.length_c   1.000
_cell.angle_alpha   90.00
_cell.angle_beta   90.00
_cell.angle_gamma   90.00
#
_symmetry.space_group_name_H-M   'P 1'
#
loop_
_entity.id
_entity.type
_entity.pdbx_description
1 polymer ?
#
loop_
_entity_poly.entity_id
_entity_poly.type
_entity_poly.pdbx_seq_one_letter_code
_entity_poly.pdbx_strand_id
1 'polypeptide(L)'
;MNSSKRRFGVALSSELADELDNIVRSFSVDRSKVVEHAIKGFITEFVHYRKPHRCTGVLVLFNREHDITSTTNLIDEYKDIILAYTHQHISTYCIEVLIVNGDSATIADLHHKALKNKYRCRYVPLDYK
;
A
#
# COMPACT_ATOMS: atom_id res chain seq x y z
N MET A 1 -7.93 -27.97 -0.38
CA MET A 1 -6.50 -28.15 -0.08
C MET A 1 -6.17 -27.62 1.31
N ASN A 2 -5.65 -28.49 2.13
CA ASN A 2 -5.19 -28.09 3.46
C ASN A 2 -3.80 -27.49 3.35
N SER A 3 -3.71 -26.16 3.45
CA SER A 3 -2.41 -25.53 3.62
C SER A 3 -1.93 -25.83 5.05
N SER A 4 -0.75 -26.42 5.16
CA SER A 4 -0.11 -26.64 6.46
C SER A 4 0.24 -25.32 7.09
N LYS A 5 -0.05 -25.17 8.40
CA LYS A 5 0.34 -23.98 9.14
C LYS A 5 1.81 -24.08 9.55
N ARG A 6 2.51 -22.97 9.41
CA ARG A 6 3.87 -22.83 9.89
C ARG A 6 3.89 -21.81 11.02
N ARG A 7 4.70 -22.06 12.03
CA ARG A 7 4.86 -21.14 13.16
C ARG A 7 6.18 -20.40 13.04
N PHE A 8 6.14 -19.12 13.30
CA PHE A 8 7.34 -18.32 13.51
C PHE A 8 7.02 -17.18 14.47
N GLY A 9 8.06 -16.69 15.16
CA GLY A 9 7.91 -15.61 16.12
C GLY A 9 8.33 -14.28 15.55
N VAL A 10 7.73 -13.21 16.05
CA VAL A 10 8.05 -11.82 15.70
C VAL A 10 8.20 -11.03 16.99
N ALA A 11 9.28 -10.25 17.09
CA ALA A 11 9.46 -9.31 18.18
C ALA A 11 8.86 -7.96 17.80
N LEU A 12 8.02 -7.42 18.67
CA LEU A 12 7.41 -6.11 18.51
C LEU A 12 7.83 -5.20 19.67
N SER A 13 7.82 -3.89 19.44
CA SER A 13 7.94 -2.95 20.56
C SER A 13 6.77 -3.14 21.53
N SER A 14 6.98 -2.85 22.80
CA SER A 14 5.91 -2.96 23.80
C SER A 14 4.71 -2.11 23.44
N GLU A 15 4.94 -0.91 22.95
CA GLU A 15 3.87 0.01 22.52
C GLU A 15 3.01 -0.59 21.41
N LEU A 16 3.65 -1.13 20.36
CA LEU A 16 2.93 -1.74 19.26
C LEU A 16 2.18 -3.00 19.69
N ALA A 17 2.78 -3.80 20.56
CA ALA A 17 2.14 -4.99 21.11
C ALA A 17 0.90 -4.63 21.93
N ASP A 18 0.97 -3.57 22.73
CA ASP A 18 -0.18 -3.09 23.52
C ASP A 18 -1.31 -2.57 22.61
N GLU A 19 -0.98 -1.82 21.59
CA GLU A 19 -1.96 -1.36 20.60
C GLU A 19 -2.63 -2.53 19.89
N LEU A 20 -1.86 -3.53 19.48
CA LEU A 20 -2.40 -4.75 18.88
C LEU A 20 -3.38 -5.45 19.80
N ASP A 21 -3.00 -5.61 21.09
CA ASP A 21 -3.85 -6.26 22.08
C ASP A 21 -5.15 -5.49 22.31
N ASN A 22 -5.11 -4.17 22.28
CA ASN A 22 -6.30 -3.32 22.37
C ASN A 22 -7.25 -3.55 21.18
N ILE A 23 -6.72 -3.63 19.96
CA ILE A 23 -7.50 -3.89 18.75
C ILE A 23 -8.11 -5.29 18.80
N VAL A 24 -7.33 -6.28 19.17
CA VAL A 24 -7.78 -7.67 19.30
C VAL A 24 -8.98 -7.76 20.26
N ARG A 25 -8.90 -7.09 21.41
CA ARG A 25 -10.01 -7.05 22.37
C ARG A 25 -11.24 -6.35 21.80
N SER A 26 -11.04 -5.22 21.10
CA SER A 26 -12.14 -4.44 20.52
C SER A 26 -12.93 -5.22 19.47
N PHE A 27 -12.26 -6.05 18.69
CA PHE A 27 -12.89 -6.83 17.63
C PHE A 27 -13.25 -8.25 18.06
N SER A 28 -12.93 -8.66 19.28
CA SER A 28 -13.19 -10.01 19.80
C SER A 28 -12.65 -11.10 18.87
N VAL A 29 -11.45 -10.91 18.34
CA VAL A 29 -10.79 -11.86 17.44
C VAL A 29 -9.49 -12.37 18.05
N ASP A 30 -8.96 -13.45 17.51
CA ASP A 30 -7.68 -13.99 17.95
C ASP A 30 -6.52 -13.13 17.44
N ARG A 31 -5.48 -12.97 18.27
CA ARG A 31 -4.27 -12.26 17.87
C ARG A 31 -3.67 -12.84 16.59
N SER A 32 -3.62 -14.17 16.47
CA SER A 32 -3.09 -14.86 15.28
C SER A 32 -3.83 -14.49 14.02
N LYS A 33 -5.15 -14.36 14.09
CA LYS A 33 -5.98 -13.97 12.94
C LYS A 33 -5.74 -12.52 12.51
N VAL A 34 -5.57 -11.62 13.48
CA VAL A 34 -5.27 -10.22 13.18
C VAL A 34 -3.89 -10.10 12.51
N VAL A 35 -2.90 -10.79 13.04
CA VAL A 35 -1.53 -10.80 12.47
C VAL A 35 -1.54 -11.40 11.07
N GLU A 36 -2.23 -12.53 10.87
CA GLU A 36 -2.38 -13.15 9.54
C GLU A 36 -3.02 -12.18 8.55
N HIS A 37 -4.09 -11.52 8.96
CA HIS A 37 -4.76 -10.51 8.13
C HIS A 37 -3.83 -9.34 7.78
N ALA A 38 -3.08 -8.85 8.73
CA ALA A 38 -2.12 -7.76 8.53
C ALA A 38 -1.03 -8.15 7.53
N ILE A 39 -0.46 -9.35 7.69
CA ILE A 39 0.58 -9.87 6.79
C ILE A 39 0.00 -10.05 5.38
N LYS A 40 -1.20 -10.60 5.26
CA LYS A 40 -1.89 -10.78 4.00
C LYS A 40 -2.10 -9.44 3.28
N GLY A 41 -2.54 -8.42 4.02
CA GLY A 41 -2.70 -7.06 3.50
C GLY A 41 -1.40 -6.47 3.00
N PHE A 42 -0.33 -6.64 3.77
CA PHE A 42 1.00 -6.18 3.37
C PHE A 42 1.47 -6.87 2.08
N ILE A 43 1.38 -8.19 2.02
CA ILE A 43 1.78 -8.95 0.83
C ILE A 43 0.95 -8.54 -0.39
N THR A 44 -0.34 -8.32 -0.20
CA THR A 44 -1.25 -7.89 -1.26
C THR A 44 -0.85 -6.52 -1.83
N GLU A 45 -0.45 -5.60 -0.98
CA GLU A 45 0.02 -4.28 -1.41
C GLU A 45 1.23 -4.38 -2.35
N PHE A 46 2.08 -5.36 -2.14
CA PHE A 46 3.31 -5.54 -2.91
C PHE A 46 3.22 -6.67 -3.94
N VAL A 47 2.02 -7.09 -4.32
CA VAL A 47 1.82 -8.19 -5.28
C VAL A 47 2.48 -7.93 -6.64
N HIS A 48 2.52 -6.69 -7.06
CA HIS A 48 3.12 -6.30 -8.35
C HIS A 48 4.65 -6.47 -8.38
N TYR A 49 5.29 -6.77 -7.25
CA TYR A 49 6.72 -7.09 -7.21
C TYR A 49 7.02 -8.58 -7.39
N ARG A 50 5.99 -9.43 -7.42
CA ARG A 50 6.20 -10.89 -7.40
C ARG A 50 6.49 -11.45 -8.80
N LYS A 51 5.45 -11.74 -9.56
CA LYS A 51 5.58 -12.32 -10.90
C LYS A 51 5.11 -11.31 -11.95
N PRO A 52 5.72 -11.29 -13.14
CA PRO A 52 5.22 -10.47 -14.24
C PRO A 52 3.74 -10.76 -14.49
N HIS A 53 2.94 -9.73 -14.47
CA HIS A 53 1.50 -9.83 -14.73
C HIS A 53 0.96 -8.44 -15.07
N ARG A 54 -0.24 -8.40 -15.61
CA ARG A 54 -0.97 -7.14 -15.76
C ARG A 54 -1.61 -6.78 -14.43
N CYS A 55 -1.45 -5.55 -14.00
CA CYS A 55 -1.91 -5.12 -12.70
C CYS A 55 -2.81 -3.88 -12.83
N THR A 56 -3.91 -3.88 -12.09
CA THR A 56 -4.81 -2.73 -11.97
C THR A 56 -5.01 -2.46 -10.50
N GLY A 57 -4.93 -1.20 -10.11
CA GLY A 57 -5.13 -0.85 -8.71
C GLY A 57 -5.21 0.64 -8.49
N VAL A 58 -5.23 1.00 -7.21
CA VAL A 58 -5.29 2.37 -6.75
C VAL A 58 -4.05 2.68 -5.93
N LEU A 59 -3.35 3.75 -6.29
CA LEU A 59 -2.23 4.27 -5.54
C LEU A 59 -2.69 5.54 -4.84
N VAL A 60 -2.56 5.57 -3.51
CA VAL A 60 -2.91 6.73 -2.69
C VAL A 60 -1.64 7.34 -2.12
N LEU A 61 -1.47 8.63 -2.36
CA LEU A 61 -0.31 9.40 -1.92
C LEU A 61 -0.74 10.51 -0.97
N PHE A 62 -0.02 10.65 0.13
CA PHE A 62 -0.22 11.73 1.09
C PHE A 62 1.04 12.59 1.15
N ASN A 63 0.93 13.85 0.74
CA ASN A 63 2.03 14.78 0.70
C ASN A 63 1.73 16.03 1.53
N ARG A 64 2.79 16.74 1.90
CA ARG A 64 2.65 18.11 2.35
C ARG A 64 2.58 19.02 1.13
N GLU A 65 1.91 20.15 1.28
CA GLU A 65 1.62 21.07 0.19
C GLU A 65 2.84 21.48 -0.64
N HIS A 66 4.01 21.61 -0.01
CA HIS A 66 5.24 22.05 -0.69
C HIS A 66 5.92 20.96 -1.54
N ASP A 67 5.42 19.73 -1.53
CA ASP A 67 5.98 18.60 -2.29
C ASP A 67 5.28 18.37 -3.64
N ILE A 68 4.44 19.30 -4.09
CA ILE A 68 3.60 19.17 -5.30
C ILE A 68 4.42 18.92 -6.56
N THR A 69 5.57 19.57 -6.71
CA THR A 69 6.40 19.47 -7.91
C THR A 69 6.84 18.03 -8.18
N SER A 70 7.26 17.30 -7.15
CA SER A 70 7.69 15.92 -7.27
C SER A 70 6.55 15.00 -7.74
N THR A 71 5.34 15.25 -7.27
CA THR A 71 4.17 14.46 -7.66
C THR A 71 3.77 14.71 -9.10
N THR A 72 3.80 15.97 -9.55
CA THR A 72 3.51 16.31 -10.95
C THR A 72 4.47 15.61 -11.90
N ASN A 73 5.76 15.59 -11.57
CA ASN A 73 6.76 14.88 -12.37
C ASN A 73 6.50 13.38 -12.40
N LEU A 74 6.10 12.80 -11.29
CA LEU A 74 5.78 11.38 -11.18
C LEU A 74 4.60 11.02 -12.09
N ILE A 75 3.55 11.84 -12.09
CA ILE A 75 2.38 11.64 -12.93
C ILE A 75 2.74 11.72 -14.41
N ASP A 76 3.54 12.69 -14.80
CA ASP A 76 3.99 12.86 -16.18
C ASP A 76 4.82 11.67 -16.66
N GLU A 77 5.70 11.17 -15.80
CA GLU A 77 6.57 10.04 -16.12
C GLU A 77 5.78 8.75 -16.35
N TYR A 78 4.70 8.55 -15.61
CA TYR A 78 3.90 7.31 -15.67
C TYR A 78 2.51 7.51 -16.30
N LYS A 79 2.35 8.56 -17.09
CA LYS A 79 1.05 8.90 -17.70
C LYS A 79 0.42 7.76 -18.52
N ASP A 80 1.24 6.87 -19.10
CA ASP A 80 0.76 5.78 -19.94
C ASP A 80 0.02 4.69 -19.14
N ILE A 81 0.28 4.59 -17.84
CA ILE A 81 -0.40 3.61 -16.98
C ILE A 81 -1.42 4.25 -16.05
N ILE A 82 -1.50 5.58 -15.99
CA ILE A 82 -2.43 6.28 -15.11
C ILE A 82 -3.73 6.54 -15.88
N LEU A 83 -4.81 5.88 -15.43
CA LEU A 83 -6.14 6.01 -16.05
C LEU A 83 -6.89 7.23 -15.53
N ALA A 84 -6.74 7.55 -14.27
CA ALA A 84 -7.41 8.66 -13.61
C ALA A 84 -6.57 9.18 -12.47
N TYR A 85 -6.75 10.44 -12.18
CA TYR A 85 -6.00 11.13 -11.15
C TYR A 85 -6.88 12.15 -10.46
N THR A 86 -6.83 12.19 -9.13
CA THR A 86 -7.46 13.24 -8.35
C THR A 86 -6.47 13.82 -7.36
N HIS A 87 -6.60 15.11 -7.11
CA HIS A 87 -5.76 15.86 -6.19
C HIS A 87 -6.65 16.70 -5.31
N GLN A 88 -6.52 16.54 -4.00
CA GLN A 88 -7.30 17.28 -3.03
C GLN A 88 -6.40 17.93 -1.99
N HIS A 89 -6.62 19.20 -1.73
CA HIS A 89 -5.96 19.90 -0.64
C HIS A 89 -6.84 19.85 0.61
N ILE A 90 -6.24 19.40 1.71
CA ILE A 90 -6.91 19.39 3.01
C ILE A 90 -5.94 19.99 4.03
N SER A 91 -6.20 21.22 4.45
CA SER A 91 -5.29 21.95 5.34
C SER A 91 -3.90 22.11 4.69
N THR A 92 -2.84 21.63 5.36
CA THR A 92 -1.46 21.69 4.85
C THR A 92 -1.05 20.43 4.08
N TYR A 93 -1.99 19.52 3.81
CA TYR A 93 -1.73 18.26 3.15
C TYR A 93 -2.40 18.18 1.79
N CYS A 94 -1.82 17.39 0.93
CA CYS A 94 -2.41 16.97 -0.34
C CYS A 94 -2.67 15.48 -0.31
N ILE A 95 -3.84 15.07 -0.78
CA ILE A 95 -4.18 13.67 -1.00
C ILE A 95 -4.31 13.47 -2.49
N GLU A 96 -3.59 12.50 -3.02
CA GLU A 96 -3.64 12.16 -4.43
C GLU A 96 -4.04 10.71 -4.61
N VAL A 97 -4.95 10.47 -5.54
CA VAL A 97 -5.45 9.14 -5.85
C VAL A 97 -5.21 8.89 -7.33
N LEU A 98 -4.44 7.85 -7.63
CA LEU A 98 -4.14 7.44 -8.99
C LEU A 98 -4.75 6.07 -9.24
N ILE A 99 -5.56 5.96 -10.29
CA ILE A 99 -6.02 4.65 -10.77
C ILE A 99 -5.06 4.24 -11.86
N VAL A 100 -4.40 3.10 -11.67
CA VAL A 100 -3.34 2.63 -12.56
C VAL A 100 -3.68 1.27 -13.16
N ASN A 101 -3.26 1.09 -14.40
CA ASN A 101 -3.39 -0.18 -15.12
C ASN A 101 -2.20 -0.34 -16.06
N GLY A 102 -1.41 -1.38 -15.84
CA GLY A 102 -0.23 -1.61 -16.66
C GLY A 102 0.52 -2.86 -16.24
N ASP A 103 1.71 -3.01 -16.77
CA ASP A 103 2.59 -4.11 -16.40
C ASP A 103 3.05 -3.97 -14.96
N SER A 104 3.10 -5.08 -14.25
CA SER A 104 3.51 -5.12 -12.85
C SER A 104 4.89 -4.48 -12.64
N ALA A 105 5.81 -4.63 -13.58
CA ALA A 105 7.13 -4.02 -13.49
C ALA A 105 7.05 -2.48 -13.50
N THR A 106 6.22 -1.89 -14.34
CA THR A 106 6.04 -0.45 -14.41
C THR A 106 5.36 0.09 -13.16
N ILE A 107 4.35 -0.63 -12.66
CA ILE A 107 3.66 -0.27 -11.41
C ILE A 107 4.61 -0.40 -10.22
N ALA A 108 5.44 -1.43 -10.19
CA ALA A 108 6.45 -1.58 -9.15
C ALA A 108 7.44 -0.41 -9.15
N ASP A 109 7.86 0.05 -10.32
CA ASP A 109 8.75 1.19 -10.45
C ASP A 109 8.10 2.48 -9.94
N LEU A 110 6.85 2.73 -10.32
CA LEU A 110 6.07 3.86 -9.82
C LEU A 110 5.91 3.81 -8.30
N HIS A 111 5.51 2.67 -7.77
CA HIS A 111 5.33 2.45 -6.34
C HIS A 111 6.64 2.66 -5.58
N HIS A 112 7.74 2.11 -6.10
CA HIS A 112 9.07 2.27 -5.51
C HIS A 112 9.50 3.74 -5.46
N LYS A 113 9.31 4.49 -6.53
CA LYS A 113 9.63 5.91 -6.58
C LYS A 113 8.78 6.73 -5.61
N ALA A 114 7.48 6.42 -5.52
CA ALA A 114 6.59 7.08 -4.56
C ALA A 114 7.05 6.85 -3.12
N LEU A 115 7.42 5.63 -2.78
CA LEU A 115 7.93 5.29 -1.45
C LEU A 115 9.28 5.98 -1.16
N LYS A 116 10.17 6.00 -2.14
CA LYS A 116 11.51 6.59 -2.02
C LYS A 116 11.48 8.11 -1.81
N ASN A 117 10.51 8.79 -2.38
CA ASN A 117 10.33 10.24 -2.22
C ASN A 117 9.66 10.62 -0.89
N LYS A 118 9.60 9.71 0.06
CA LYS A 118 9.02 9.90 1.41
C LYS A 118 7.53 10.23 1.41
N TYR A 119 6.83 9.86 0.35
CA TYR A 119 5.38 9.92 0.35
C TYR A 119 4.82 8.85 1.28
N ARG A 120 3.77 9.21 1.99
CA ARG A 120 2.94 8.16 2.59
C ARG A 120 2.12 7.60 1.45
N CYS A 121 2.43 6.37 1.10
CA CYS A 121 1.92 5.75 -0.10
C CYS A 121 1.33 4.38 0.23
N ARG A 122 0.14 4.11 -0.30
CA ARG A 122 -0.47 2.79 -0.22
C ARG A 122 -0.97 2.39 -1.60
N TYR A 123 -0.79 1.12 -1.92
CA TYR A 123 -1.28 0.53 -3.15
C TYR A 123 -2.32 -0.55 -2.84
N VAL A 124 -3.48 -0.45 -3.49
CA VAL A 124 -4.56 -1.42 -3.33
C VAL A 124 -4.84 -2.03 -4.70
N PRO A 125 -4.46 -3.30 -4.93
CA PRO A 125 -4.75 -3.98 -6.19
C PRO A 125 -6.24 -4.29 -6.30
N LEU A 126 -6.77 -4.18 -7.52
CA LEU A 126 -8.17 -4.50 -7.80
C LEU A 126 -8.41 -6.01 -7.75
N ASP A 127 -7.52 -6.76 -8.38
CA ASP A 127 -7.61 -8.21 -8.49
C ASP A 127 -6.57 -8.86 -7.59
N TYR A 128 -7.01 -9.31 -6.43
CA TYR A 128 -6.21 -10.13 -5.56
C TYR A 128 -6.93 -11.43 -5.26
N LYS A 129 -6.27 -12.49 -5.64
CA LYS A 129 -6.74 -13.85 -5.33
C LYS A 129 -5.80 -14.55 -4.37
#